data_e3ea1c61c9b665f633a8a88d219fceda
#
_entry.id   e3ea1c61c9b665f633a8a88d219fceda
#
_cell.length_a   1.000
_cell.length_b   1.000
_cell.length_c   1.000
_cell.angle_alpha   90.00
_cell.angle_beta   90.00
_cell.angle_gamma   90.00
#
_symmetry.space_group_name_H-M   'P 1'
#
loop_
_entity.id
_entity.type
_entity.pdbx_description
1 polymer ?
#
loop_
_entity_poly.entity_id
_entity_poly.type
_entity_poly.pdbx_seq_one_letter_code
_entity_poly.pdbx_strand_id
1 'polypeptide(L)'
;MSPESGFLDEQGMVDLARKAIEDLRKDGISPTELKRLENILKEGGVGEALILSSLLKTIRKEISSDASQRKLLQIYRVLEECCHAFVKLSRSLFDVEVWQHYRACGYESFELYCLEGLGIPTSKVQALKSIKDQRLPRAKKAGPAELFSWLFSVIEILADAKKRHER
;
A
#
# COMPACT_ATOMS: atom_id res chain seq x y z
N MET A 1 -19.62 -23.06 20.49
CA MET A 1 -19.01 -23.06 19.13
C MET A 1 -18.39 -21.70 18.93
N SER A 2 -17.08 -21.60 19.08
CA SER A 2 -16.36 -20.39 18.73
C SER A 2 -16.27 -20.32 17.21
N PRO A 3 -16.58 -19.19 16.55
CA PRO A 3 -16.28 -19.04 15.14
C PRO A 3 -14.75 -19.02 15.03
N GLU A 4 -14.21 -20.08 14.41
CA GLU A 4 -12.82 -20.05 13.96
C GLU A 4 -12.70 -18.84 13.02
N SER A 5 -12.07 -17.79 13.52
CA SER A 5 -11.69 -16.66 12.70
C SER A 5 -10.69 -17.19 11.67
N GLY A 6 -11.17 -17.34 10.44
CA GLY A 6 -10.37 -17.80 9.31
C GLY A 6 -9.34 -16.75 8.88
N PHE A 7 -8.49 -16.32 9.83
CA PHE A 7 -7.30 -15.56 9.53
C PHE A 7 -6.29 -16.53 8.91
N LEU A 8 -5.95 -16.28 7.65
CA LEU A 8 -4.83 -16.94 7.02
C LEU A 8 -3.58 -16.69 7.87
N ASP A 9 -2.82 -17.73 8.14
CA ASP A 9 -1.50 -17.61 8.73
C ASP A 9 -0.55 -16.85 7.78
N GLU A 10 0.63 -16.47 8.26
CA GLU A 10 1.60 -15.72 7.46
C GLU A 10 1.96 -16.47 6.17
N GLN A 11 2.11 -17.78 6.24
CA GLN A 11 2.40 -18.61 5.07
C GLN A 11 1.25 -18.64 4.07
N GLY A 12 0.02 -18.71 4.53
CA GLY A 12 -1.17 -18.64 3.69
C GLY A 12 -1.29 -17.30 2.95
N MET A 13 -0.91 -16.20 3.60
CA MET A 13 -0.86 -14.88 2.98
C MET A 13 0.22 -14.79 1.90
N VAL A 14 1.40 -15.35 2.14
CA VAL A 14 2.49 -15.43 1.16
C VAL A 14 2.05 -16.25 -0.07
N ASP A 15 1.43 -17.38 0.14
CA ASP A 15 0.95 -18.25 -0.95
C ASP A 15 -0.14 -17.55 -1.77
N LEU A 16 -1.02 -16.81 -1.12
CA LEU A 16 -2.03 -15.99 -1.78
C LEU A 16 -1.40 -14.89 -2.65
N ALA A 17 -0.38 -14.22 -2.14
CA ALA A 17 0.36 -13.20 -2.90
C ALA A 17 1.09 -13.79 -4.10
N ARG A 18 1.73 -14.94 -3.95
CA ARG A 18 2.37 -15.66 -5.07
C ARG A 18 1.38 -16.04 -6.14
N LYS A 19 0.21 -16.57 -5.75
CA LYS A 19 -0.86 -16.91 -6.67
C LYS A 19 -1.37 -15.68 -7.42
N ALA A 20 -1.56 -14.56 -6.73
CA ALA A 20 -2.00 -13.31 -7.34
C ALA A 20 -0.99 -12.81 -8.39
N ILE A 21 0.31 -12.89 -8.11
CA ILE A 21 1.38 -12.51 -9.05
C ILE A 21 1.39 -13.45 -10.26
N GLU A 22 1.20 -14.75 -10.06
CA GLU A 22 1.16 -15.72 -11.16
C GLU A 22 -0.07 -15.50 -12.06
N ASP A 23 -1.22 -15.17 -11.50
CA ASP A 23 -2.42 -14.82 -12.26
C ASP A 23 -2.17 -13.56 -13.11
N LEU A 24 -1.51 -12.54 -12.56
CA LEU A 24 -1.13 -11.35 -13.30
C LEU A 24 -0.13 -11.65 -14.43
N ARG A 25 0.77 -12.60 -14.23
CA ARG A 25 1.70 -13.06 -15.27
C ARG A 25 0.94 -13.70 -16.45
N LYS A 26 -0.05 -14.54 -16.16
CA LYS A 26 -0.92 -15.12 -17.18
C LYS A 26 -1.74 -14.08 -17.92
N ASP A 27 -2.16 -13.05 -17.22
CA ASP A 27 -2.90 -11.92 -17.80
C ASP A 27 -2.02 -10.98 -18.65
N GLY A 28 -0.71 -11.24 -18.75
CA GLY A 28 0.22 -10.51 -19.62
C GLY A 28 0.62 -9.14 -19.08
N ILE A 29 0.73 -8.99 -17.77
CA ILE A 29 1.32 -7.78 -17.13
C ILE A 29 2.78 -7.61 -17.55
N SER A 30 3.25 -6.36 -17.58
CA SER A 30 4.62 -6.08 -17.99
C SER A 30 5.63 -6.78 -17.08
N PRO A 31 6.75 -7.32 -17.62
CA PRO A 31 7.79 -7.95 -16.83
C PRO A 31 8.38 -7.02 -15.74
N THR A 32 8.39 -5.73 -15.98
CA THR A 32 8.89 -4.73 -15.04
C THR A 32 8.00 -4.64 -13.80
N GLU A 33 6.68 -4.58 -13.99
CA GLU A 33 5.71 -4.57 -12.87
C GLU A 33 5.71 -5.88 -12.11
N LEU A 34 5.79 -7.03 -12.79
CA LEU A 34 5.90 -8.33 -12.16
C LEU A 34 7.15 -8.42 -11.27
N LYS A 35 8.29 -7.98 -11.77
CA LYS A 35 9.54 -7.97 -11.01
C LYS A 35 9.45 -7.08 -9.76
N ARG A 36 8.80 -5.92 -9.86
CA ARG A 36 8.56 -5.05 -8.71
C ARG A 36 7.70 -5.75 -7.64
N LEU A 37 6.61 -6.41 -8.03
CA LEU A 37 5.76 -7.18 -7.11
C LEU A 37 6.52 -8.32 -6.45
N GLU A 38 7.29 -9.08 -7.22
CA GLU A 38 8.12 -10.16 -6.71
C GLU A 38 9.17 -9.66 -5.71
N ASN A 39 9.79 -8.51 -5.98
CA ASN A 39 10.73 -7.88 -5.06
C ASN A 39 10.04 -7.45 -3.76
N ILE A 40 8.87 -6.80 -3.83
CA ILE A 40 8.09 -6.41 -2.65
C ILE A 40 7.76 -7.64 -1.80
N LEU A 41 7.37 -8.74 -2.42
CA LEU A 41 7.07 -9.99 -1.71
C LEU A 41 8.32 -10.60 -1.06
N LYS A 42 9.46 -10.60 -1.73
CA LYS A 42 10.75 -11.07 -1.19
C LYS A 42 11.20 -10.27 0.02
N GLU A 43 10.91 -8.98 0.02
CA GLU A 43 11.22 -8.06 1.12
C GLU A 43 10.27 -8.22 2.33
N GLY A 44 9.31 -9.15 2.25
CA GLY A 44 8.32 -9.40 3.29
C GLY A 44 7.11 -8.43 3.25
N GLY A 45 6.95 -7.68 2.17
CA GLY A 45 5.78 -6.83 1.92
C GLY A 45 4.59 -7.60 1.38
N VAL A 46 4.10 -8.61 2.10
CA VAL A 46 3.02 -9.50 1.64
C VAL A 46 1.72 -8.73 1.45
N GLY A 47 1.34 -7.89 2.42
CA GLY A 47 0.13 -7.08 2.36
C GLY A 47 0.18 -6.07 1.21
N GLU A 48 1.32 -5.42 1.02
CA GLU A 48 1.59 -4.47 -0.05
C GLU A 48 1.52 -5.15 -1.43
N ALA A 49 2.11 -6.33 -1.58
CA ALA A 49 2.06 -7.11 -2.81
C ALA A 49 0.63 -7.54 -3.16
N LEU A 50 -0.18 -7.94 -2.18
CA LEU A 50 -1.60 -8.28 -2.36
C LEU A 50 -2.43 -7.08 -2.81
N ILE A 51 -2.26 -5.93 -2.18
CA ILE A 51 -2.98 -4.70 -2.53
C ILE A 51 -2.66 -4.29 -3.96
N LEU A 52 -1.38 -4.24 -4.32
CA LEU A 52 -0.95 -3.86 -5.68
C LEU A 52 -1.42 -4.87 -6.73
N SER A 53 -1.34 -6.16 -6.44
CA SER A 53 -1.83 -7.21 -7.34
C SER A 53 -3.33 -7.07 -7.59
N SER A 54 -4.11 -6.78 -6.56
CA SER A 54 -5.55 -6.54 -6.66
C SER A 54 -5.87 -5.31 -7.49
N LEU A 55 -5.16 -4.19 -7.27
CA LEU A 55 -5.33 -2.96 -8.04
C LEU A 55 -4.98 -3.17 -9.52
N LEU A 56 -3.86 -3.83 -9.82
CA LEU A 56 -3.45 -4.14 -11.19
C LEU A 56 -4.48 -5.00 -11.92
N LYS A 57 -4.99 -6.03 -11.25
CA LYS A 57 -6.03 -6.90 -11.80
C LYS A 57 -7.31 -6.13 -12.13
N THR A 58 -7.74 -5.26 -11.23
CA THR A 58 -8.93 -4.41 -11.42
C THR A 58 -8.75 -3.46 -12.60
N ILE A 59 -7.63 -2.74 -12.66
CA ILE A 59 -7.31 -1.81 -13.74
C ILE A 59 -7.30 -2.55 -15.09
N ARG A 60 -6.65 -3.70 -15.14
CA ARG A 60 -6.55 -4.47 -16.38
C ARG A 60 -7.87 -5.01 -16.86
N LYS A 61 -8.69 -5.54 -15.95
CA LYS A 61 -10.04 -6.02 -16.28
C LYS A 61 -10.89 -4.92 -16.90
N GLU A 62 -10.79 -3.72 -16.38
CA GLU A 62 -11.55 -2.58 -16.88
C GLU A 62 -11.01 -2.02 -18.21
N ILE A 63 -9.70 -2.06 -18.43
CA ILE A 63 -9.06 -1.64 -19.69
C ILE A 63 -9.30 -2.67 -20.81
N SER A 64 -9.35 -3.95 -20.48
CA SER A 64 -9.58 -5.03 -21.46
C SER A 64 -11.05 -5.24 -21.82
N SER A 65 -11.98 -4.74 -21.04
CA SER A 65 -13.38 -4.65 -21.41
C SER A 65 -13.62 -3.40 -22.25
N ASP A 66 -14.60 -3.38 -23.16
CA ASP A 66 -15.07 -2.15 -23.82
C ASP A 66 -15.68 -1.17 -22.79
N ALA A 67 -14.85 -0.82 -21.79
CA ALA A 67 -15.22 -0.03 -20.65
C ALA A 67 -15.54 1.40 -21.12
N SER A 68 -16.74 1.86 -20.81
CA SER A 68 -17.12 3.24 -21.04
C SER A 68 -16.12 4.19 -20.35
N GLN A 69 -15.91 5.38 -20.92
CA GLN A 69 -15.06 6.43 -20.32
C GLN A 69 -15.40 6.70 -18.84
N ARG A 70 -16.64 6.45 -18.43
CA ARG A 70 -17.07 6.57 -17.03
C ARG A 70 -16.36 5.60 -16.10
N LYS A 71 -16.13 4.36 -16.54
CA LYS A 71 -15.40 3.35 -15.73
C LYS A 71 -13.92 3.70 -15.59
N LEU A 72 -13.29 4.18 -16.66
CA LEU A 72 -11.90 4.64 -16.61
C LEU A 72 -11.74 5.83 -15.66
N LEU A 73 -12.69 6.79 -15.70
CA LEU A 73 -12.73 7.90 -14.75
C LEU A 73 -12.94 7.44 -13.30
N GLN A 74 -13.71 6.38 -13.09
CA GLN A 74 -13.91 5.80 -11.76
C GLN A 74 -12.61 5.18 -11.23
N ILE A 75 -11.90 4.41 -12.04
CA ILE A 75 -10.58 3.85 -11.67
C ILE A 75 -9.61 4.96 -11.32
N TYR A 76 -9.54 6.00 -12.14
CA TYR A 76 -8.69 7.16 -11.91
C TYR A 76 -8.98 7.81 -10.55
N ARG A 77 -10.26 8.03 -10.23
CA ARG A 77 -10.68 8.59 -8.93
C ARG A 77 -10.24 7.71 -7.76
N VAL A 78 -10.44 6.40 -7.86
CA VAL A 78 -10.00 5.46 -6.81
C VAL A 78 -8.50 5.52 -6.59
N LEU A 79 -7.70 5.55 -7.66
CA LEU A 79 -6.24 5.70 -7.54
C LEU A 79 -5.85 7.03 -6.89
N GLU A 80 -6.49 8.11 -7.30
CA GLU A 80 -6.27 9.44 -6.73
C GLU A 80 -6.62 9.48 -5.25
N GLU A 81 -7.76 8.91 -4.85
CA GLU A 81 -8.19 8.79 -3.45
C GLU A 81 -7.19 7.97 -2.63
N CYS A 82 -6.68 6.86 -3.15
CA CYS A 82 -5.65 6.06 -2.48
C CYS A 82 -4.37 6.88 -2.26
N CYS A 83 -3.89 7.58 -3.26
CA CYS A 83 -2.70 8.42 -3.15
C CYS A 83 -2.89 9.52 -2.11
N HIS A 84 -4.02 10.20 -2.13
CA HIS A 84 -4.36 11.23 -1.14
C HIS A 84 -4.50 10.66 0.27
N ALA A 85 -5.07 9.46 0.42
CA ALA A 85 -5.20 8.79 1.71
C ALA A 85 -3.83 8.52 2.35
N PHE A 86 -2.84 8.06 1.58
CA PHE A 86 -1.48 7.87 2.06
C PHE A 86 -0.83 9.18 2.51
N VAL A 87 -0.95 10.25 1.73
CA VAL A 87 -0.41 11.57 2.10
C VAL A 87 -1.09 12.10 3.35
N LYS A 88 -2.41 11.94 3.45
CA LYS A 88 -3.18 12.38 4.62
C LYS A 88 -2.80 11.59 5.88
N LEU A 89 -2.66 10.28 5.77
CA LEU A 89 -2.20 9.43 6.87
C LEU A 89 -0.81 9.86 7.36
N SER A 90 0.12 10.07 6.43
CA SER A 90 1.49 10.52 6.74
C SER A 90 1.51 11.85 7.50
N ARG A 91 0.73 12.81 7.05
CA ARG A 91 0.59 14.12 7.73
C ARG A 91 -0.03 13.98 9.12
N SER A 92 -1.09 13.18 9.24
CA SER A 92 -1.74 12.95 10.52
C SER A 92 -0.82 12.27 11.52
N LEU A 93 0.00 11.30 11.10
CA LEU A 93 0.99 10.69 11.98
C LEU A 93 2.05 11.68 12.44
N PHE A 94 2.52 12.54 11.53
CA PHE A 94 3.45 13.62 11.88
C PHE A 94 2.85 14.58 12.91
N ASP A 95 1.61 15.02 12.71
CA ASP A 95 0.92 15.93 13.63
C ASP A 95 0.71 15.30 15.00
N VAL A 96 0.29 14.03 15.06
CA VAL A 96 0.11 13.29 16.31
C VAL A 96 1.41 13.21 17.11
N GLU A 97 2.54 12.99 16.43
CA GLU A 97 3.86 12.95 17.08
C GLU A 97 4.29 14.32 17.59
N VAL A 98 4.27 15.34 16.73
CA VAL A 98 4.73 16.70 17.03
C VAL A 98 3.93 17.34 18.16
N TRP A 99 2.61 17.20 18.11
CA TRP A 99 1.72 17.77 19.11
C TRP A 99 1.44 16.83 20.28
N GLN A 100 2.09 15.66 20.31
CA GLN A 100 1.98 14.66 21.39
C GLN A 100 0.53 14.23 21.71
N HIS A 101 -0.35 14.20 20.71
CA HIS A 101 -1.74 13.82 20.87
C HIS A 101 -1.91 12.37 21.41
N TYR A 102 -0.93 11.49 21.17
CA TYR A 102 -0.91 10.14 21.69
C TYR A 102 -0.98 10.09 23.24
N ARG A 103 -0.47 11.13 23.94
CA ARG A 103 -0.53 11.21 25.40
C ARG A 103 -1.97 11.38 25.91
N ALA A 104 -2.80 12.14 25.19
CA ALA A 104 -4.21 12.29 25.49
C ALA A 104 -4.98 10.97 25.33
N CYS A 105 -4.45 10.04 24.51
CA CYS A 105 -4.98 8.70 24.35
C CYS A 105 -4.44 7.68 25.39
N GLY A 106 -3.59 8.12 26.34
CA GLY A 106 -3.03 7.28 27.38
C GLY A 106 -1.76 6.52 27.03
N TYR A 107 -1.11 6.84 25.90
CA TYR A 107 0.14 6.19 25.49
C TYR A 107 1.36 6.98 25.97
N GLU A 108 2.37 6.28 26.46
CA GLU A 108 3.62 6.86 26.95
C GLU A 108 4.54 7.35 25.83
N SER A 109 4.48 6.69 24.66
CA SER A 109 5.27 7.03 23.50
C SER A 109 4.47 6.99 22.21
N PHE A 110 4.96 7.70 21.19
CA PHE A 110 4.38 7.70 19.85
C PHE A 110 4.47 6.31 19.20
N GLU A 111 5.57 5.60 19.43
CA GLU A 111 5.79 4.25 18.92
C GLU A 111 4.75 3.26 19.48
N LEU A 112 4.47 3.32 20.80
CA LEU A 112 3.44 2.49 21.41
C LEU A 112 2.04 2.83 20.87
N TYR A 113 1.75 4.11 20.69
CA TYR A 113 0.49 4.53 20.07
C TYR A 113 0.34 3.96 18.64
N CYS A 114 1.40 4.03 17.82
CA CYS A 114 1.37 3.46 16.48
C CYS A 114 1.19 1.95 16.50
N LEU A 115 1.93 1.25 17.36
CA LEU A 115 1.91 -0.22 17.42
C LEU A 115 0.59 -0.76 18.01
N GLU A 116 0.21 -0.28 19.19
CA GLU A 116 -0.93 -0.82 19.94
C GLU A 116 -2.26 -0.15 19.57
N GLY A 117 -2.25 1.17 19.34
CA GLY A 117 -3.44 1.93 19.00
C GLY A 117 -3.85 1.84 17.53
N LEU A 118 -2.89 1.85 16.63
CA LEU A 118 -3.13 1.86 15.18
C LEU A 118 -2.76 0.55 14.48
N GLY A 119 -2.07 -0.37 15.13
CA GLY A 119 -1.58 -1.61 14.51
C GLY A 119 -0.49 -1.38 13.47
N ILE A 120 0.22 -0.24 13.54
CA ILE A 120 1.30 0.10 12.60
C ILE A 120 2.63 -0.40 13.17
N PRO A 121 3.33 -1.33 12.52
CA PRO A 121 4.63 -1.80 12.95
C PRO A 121 5.65 -0.65 13.05
N THR A 122 6.44 -0.63 14.11
CA THR A 122 7.46 0.41 14.37
C THR A 122 8.40 0.60 13.19
N SER A 123 8.78 -0.49 12.51
CA SER A 123 9.62 -0.45 11.30
C SER A 123 9.03 0.40 10.16
N LYS A 124 7.71 0.54 10.10
CA LYS A 124 7.01 1.27 9.03
C LYS A 124 6.64 2.71 9.38
N VAL A 125 6.73 3.08 10.66
CA VAL A 125 6.29 4.41 11.12
C VAL A 125 7.06 5.55 10.43
N GLN A 126 8.38 5.48 10.37
CA GLN A 126 9.21 6.51 9.76
C GLN A 126 9.00 6.57 8.24
N ALA A 127 8.87 5.41 7.59
CA ALA A 127 8.56 5.34 6.17
C ALA A 127 7.20 5.98 5.85
N LEU A 128 6.16 5.67 6.63
CA LEU A 128 4.85 6.30 6.49
C LEU A 128 4.91 7.81 6.69
N LYS A 129 5.65 8.29 7.68
CA LYS A 129 5.82 9.73 7.92
C LYS A 129 6.53 10.44 6.77
N SER A 130 7.45 9.78 6.08
CA SER A 130 8.18 10.38 4.95
C SER A 130 7.32 10.56 3.70
N ILE A 131 6.19 9.88 3.59
CA ILE A 131 5.30 9.98 2.41
C ILE A 131 4.76 11.40 2.21
N LYS A 132 4.56 12.17 3.27
CA LYS A 132 4.10 13.56 3.18
C LYS A 132 5.02 14.46 2.33
N ASP A 133 6.29 14.08 2.25
CA ASP A 133 7.31 14.81 1.49
C ASP A 133 7.38 14.33 0.03
N GLN A 134 6.72 13.24 -0.30
CA GLN A 134 6.61 12.74 -1.67
C GLN A 134 5.67 13.63 -2.48
N ARG A 135 6.17 14.11 -3.62
CA ARG A 135 5.38 14.98 -4.49
C ARG A 135 4.31 14.16 -5.21
N LEU A 136 3.05 14.34 -4.79
CA LEU A 136 1.93 13.74 -5.48
C LEU A 136 1.81 14.32 -6.90
N PRO A 137 1.69 13.48 -7.95
CA PRO A 137 1.43 13.96 -9.30
C PRO A 137 0.17 14.84 -9.32
N ARG A 138 0.25 15.99 -9.98
CA ARG A 138 -0.91 16.91 -10.05
C ARG A 138 -2.02 16.27 -10.87
N ALA A 139 -3.19 16.11 -10.27
CA ALA A 139 -4.36 15.45 -10.84
C ALA A 139 -4.76 15.94 -12.25
N LYS A 140 -4.55 17.20 -12.56
CA LYS A 140 -4.89 17.78 -13.88
C LYS A 140 -3.97 17.33 -15.02
N LYS A 141 -2.80 16.73 -14.73
CA LYS A 141 -1.80 16.32 -15.74
C LYS A 141 -1.35 14.87 -15.60
N ALA A 142 -1.66 14.22 -14.47
CA ALA A 142 -1.26 12.86 -14.21
C ALA A 142 -2.31 11.88 -14.75
N GLY A 143 -1.87 10.96 -15.60
CA GLY A 143 -2.70 9.82 -16.01
C GLY A 143 -2.73 8.73 -14.93
N PRO A 144 -3.60 7.70 -15.09
CA PRO A 144 -3.66 6.56 -14.17
C PRO A 144 -2.31 5.87 -13.96
N ALA A 145 -1.49 5.78 -15.01
CA ALA A 145 -0.16 5.17 -14.96
C ALA A 145 0.81 5.94 -14.04
N GLU A 146 0.74 7.26 -14.01
CA GLU A 146 1.59 8.09 -13.14
C GLU A 146 1.18 7.98 -11.68
N LEU A 147 -0.12 7.98 -11.39
CA LEU A 147 -0.64 7.75 -10.03
C LEU A 147 -0.28 6.36 -9.54
N PHE A 148 -0.39 5.36 -10.40
CA PHE A 148 -0.04 4.00 -10.07
C PHE A 148 1.47 3.86 -9.81
N SER A 149 2.32 4.49 -10.62
CA SER A 149 3.77 4.53 -10.41
C SER A 149 4.15 5.21 -9.09
N TRP A 150 3.47 6.29 -8.74
CA TRP A 150 3.65 6.95 -7.45
C TRP A 150 3.25 6.03 -6.28
N LEU A 151 2.10 5.36 -6.38
CA LEU A 151 1.63 4.41 -5.37
C LEU A 151 2.60 3.24 -5.19
N PHE A 152 3.14 2.70 -6.28
CA PHE A 152 4.19 1.67 -6.24
C PHE A 152 5.42 2.16 -5.48
N SER A 153 5.88 3.37 -5.76
CA SER A 153 7.05 3.95 -5.07
C SER A 153 6.81 4.07 -3.57
N VAL A 154 5.61 4.49 -3.15
CA VAL A 154 5.24 4.55 -1.73
C VAL A 154 5.27 3.16 -1.09
N ILE A 155 4.74 2.16 -1.76
CA ILE A 155 4.70 0.80 -1.23
C ILE A 155 6.08 0.17 -1.18
N GLU A 156 6.95 0.45 -2.15
CA GLU A 156 8.37 0.05 -2.10
C GLU A 156 9.09 0.66 -0.90
N ILE A 157 8.86 1.95 -0.60
CA ILE A 157 9.41 2.61 0.59
C ILE A 157 8.96 1.90 1.86
N LEU A 158 7.69 1.50 1.95
CA LEU A 158 7.15 0.77 3.09
C LEU A 158 7.72 -0.65 3.22
N ALA A 159 7.94 -1.33 2.10
CA ALA A 159 8.55 -2.67 2.08
C ALA A 159 10.02 -2.62 2.50
N ASP A 160 10.79 -1.65 2.01
CA ASP A 160 12.21 -1.49 2.35
C ASP A 160 12.44 -1.08 3.81
N ALA A 161 11.48 -0.42 4.44
CA ALA A 161 11.58 0.01 5.83
C ALA A 161 11.77 -1.18 6.80
N LYS A 162 11.22 -2.35 6.46
CA LYS A 162 11.40 -3.57 7.26
C LYS A 162 12.87 -4.01 7.31
N LYS A 163 13.58 -3.96 6.18
CA LYS A 163 15.00 -4.34 6.09
C LYS A 163 15.93 -3.50 6.95
N ARG A 164 15.69 -2.21 7.06
CA ARG A 164 16.58 -1.30 7.80
C ARG A 164 16.47 -1.49 9.29
N HIS A 165 15.38 -2.07 9.77
CA HIS A 165 15.14 -2.30 11.20
C HIS A 165 15.69 -3.63 11.68
N GLU A 166 15.89 -4.60 10.77
CA GLU A 166 16.43 -5.93 11.06
C GLU A 166 17.98 -5.97 11.01
N ARG A 167 18.64 -4.86 10.70
CA ARG A 167 20.09 -4.66 10.72
C ARG A 167 20.54 -3.88 11.95
#